data_4901039b36884e335f21e7505fcbdd72
#
_entry.id   4901039b36884e335f21e7505fcbdd72
#
_cell.length_a   1.000
_cell.length_b   1.000
_cell.length_c   1.000
_cell.angle_alpha   90.00
_cell.angle_beta   90.00
_cell.angle_gamma   90.00
#
_symmetry.space_group_name_H-M   'P 1'
#
loop_
_entity.id
_entity.type
_entity.pdbx_description
1 polymer ?
#
loop_
_entity_poly.entity_id
_entity_poly.type
_entity_poly.pdbx_seq_one_letter_code
_entity_poly.pdbx_strand_id
1 'polypeptide(L)'
;LSSQSLKVVVIGGGAAGFFGAIACAKTHPHTQVTLLEAGREPLAKVRISGGGRCNVTHACFEPALLVQNYPRGGKALRGAFTRFQCRDTVAWFEERGVQLKTEEDGRMFPITDDSATIVECLMRAAHRAGVEFRNGSQVSSIYHSPDPSFKIELKSGETVTCDRLLLATGSNPMGYKWAKNLGHQIESPVPSLFTFNVPDERLKELGGVSVANARVRLSAAKLEQTGPVLITHWGLSGPAVLKLSAWGARFLHECRYQTSLLINWLPQYKEEELRQMLLLVKSQLPRRAISTSCPVPIPRRLWERLIDAAGIDNEKRWAELPNKSLNELIQQLIQGKYEITGKGIFKEEFVTCGGVNLKEIDFKTMESRHCSGLYFAGEILDIDGVTGGFNFQSAWTTAWIAGQAIGNTQSP
;
A
#
# COMPACT_ATOMS: atom_id res chain seq x y z
N LEU A 1 28.54 -40.43 4.77
CA LEU A 1 28.37 -39.26 3.95
C LEU A 1 27.74 -38.18 4.84
N SER A 2 28.49 -37.17 5.30
CA SER A 2 27.99 -36.03 6.00
C SER A 2 27.07 -35.29 5.01
N SER A 3 25.74 -35.31 5.25
CA SER A 3 24.83 -34.49 4.46
C SER A 3 25.22 -33.01 4.68
N GLN A 4 25.76 -32.40 3.64
CA GLN A 4 26.12 -31.00 3.65
C GLN A 4 24.84 -30.20 3.96
N SER A 5 24.88 -29.36 5.00
CA SER A 5 23.73 -28.56 5.39
C SER A 5 23.35 -27.61 4.24
N LEU A 6 22.07 -27.59 3.87
CA LEU A 6 21.55 -26.72 2.82
C LEU A 6 21.78 -25.24 3.21
N LYS A 7 22.40 -24.48 2.32
CA LYS A 7 22.68 -23.06 2.51
C LYS A 7 21.63 -22.20 1.82
N VAL A 8 20.95 -21.38 2.58
CA VAL A 8 19.93 -20.44 2.09
C VAL A 8 20.39 -19.01 2.37
N VAL A 9 20.39 -18.18 1.35
CA VAL A 9 20.59 -16.74 1.51
C VAL A 9 19.30 -15.99 1.22
N VAL A 10 18.97 -15.06 2.10
CA VAL A 10 17.85 -14.10 1.93
C VAL A 10 18.45 -12.72 1.73
N ILE A 11 18.05 -12.03 0.66
CA ILE A 11 18.51 -10.66 0.38
C ILE A 11 17.40 -9.66 0.61
N GLY A 12 17.61 -8.74 1.56
CA GLY A 12 16.71 -7.68 1.98
C GLY A 12 16.20 -7.86 3.40
N GLY A 13 16.67 -7.03 4.33
CA GLY A 13 16.31 -7.03 5.74
C GLY A 13 15.00 -6.26 6.05
N GLY A 14 14.02 -6.33 5.13
CA GLY A 14 12.66 -5.82 5.33
C GLY A 14 11.71 -6.85 5.91
N ALA A 15 10.41 -6.51 5.94
CA ALA A 15 9.34 -7.36 6.45
C ALA A 15 9.37 -8.78 5.86
N ALA A 16 9.36 -8.89 4.53
CA ALA A 16 9.37 -10.18 3.85
C ALA A 16 10.66 -10.98 4.11
N GLY A 17 11.83 -10.31 4.12
CA GLY A 17 13.09 -11.01 4.34
C GLY A 17 13.21 -11.61 5.73
N PHE A 18 12.92 -10.86 6.78
CA PHE A 18 12.90 -11.40 8.15
C PHE A 18 11.89 -12.53 8.30
N PHE A 19 10.67 -12.33 7.81
CA PHE A 19 9.61 -13.34 7.96
C PHE A 19 9.93 -14.64 7.22
N GLY A 20 10.46 -14.53 5.98
CA GLY A 20 10.87 -15.68 5.18
C GLY A 20 12.08 -16.43 5.77
N ALA A 21 13.09 -15.70 6.26
CA ALA A 21 14.24 -16.29 6.93
C ALA A 21 13.82 -17.05 8.20
N ILE A 22 12.96 -16.46 9.02
CA ILE A 22 12.42 -17.09 10.24
C ILE A 22 11.61 -18.34 9.87
N ALA A 23 10.72 -18.24 8.86
CA ALA A 23 9.91 -19.37 8.44
C ALA A 23 10.77 -20.53 7.93
N CYS A 24 11.80 -20.24 7.12
CA CYS A 24 12.75 -21.22 6.62
C CYS A 24 13.49 -21.92 7.77
N ALA A 25 14.16 -21.16 8.63
CA ALA A 25 14.98 -21.72 9.71
C ALA A 25 14.17 -22.55 10.72
N LYS A 26 12.88 -22.15 10.97
CA LYS A 26 11.99 -22.93 11.85
C LYS A 26 11.50 -24.23 11.23
N THR A 27 11.16 -24.19 9.94
CA THR A 27 10.62 -25.36 9.23
C THR A 27 11.69 -26.36 8.89
N HIS A 28 12.90 -25.87 8.65
CA HIS A 28 14.05 -26.65 8.19
C HIS A 28 15.26 -26.46 9.14
N PRO A 29 15.26 -27.06 10.35
CA PRO A 29 16.28 -26.78 11.39
C PRO A 29 17.72 -27.13 11.00
N HIS A 30 17.91 -27.96 9.98
CA HIS A 30 19.24 -28.34 9.47
C HIS A 30 19.75 -27.42 8.36
N THR A 31 19.03 -26.35 8.05
CA THR A 31 19.39 -25.39 7.00
C THR A 31 20.16 -24.22 7.61
N GLN A 32 21.23 -23.81 6.96
CA GLN A 32 21.96 -22.59 7.31
C GLN A 32 21.30 -21.41 6.59
N VAL A 33 20.68 -20.51 7.34
CA VAL A 33 19.96 -19.34 6.81
C VAL A 33 20.74 -18.07 7.12
N THR A 34 21.21 -17.37 6.08
CA THR A 34 21.87 -16.06 6.20
C THR A 34 20.98 -14.98 5.60
N LEU A 35 20.67 -13.94 6.37
CA LEU A 35 19.90 -12.76 5.92
C LEU A 35 20.84 -11.57 5.71
N LEU A 36 20.96 -11.10 4.46
CA LEU A 36 21.78 -9.97 4.07
C LEU A 36 20.94 -8.69 3.95
N GLU A 37 21.38 -7.64 4.64
CA GLU A 37 20.78 -6.30 4.55
C GLU A 37 21.83 -5.27 4.16
N ALA A 38 21.51 -4.42 3.17
CA ALA A 38 22.42 -3.39 2.67
C ALA A 38 22.57 -2.19 3.63
N GLY A 39 21.49 -1.85 4.32
CA GLY A 39 21.43 -0.75 5.26
C GLY A 39 22.05 -1.08 6.62
N ARG A 40 22.29 -0.04 7.41
CA ARG A 40 22.72 -0.21 8.81
C ARG A 40 21.54 -0.60 9.71
N GLU A 41 20.35 -0.09 9.41
CA GLU A 41 19.13 -0.33 10.16
C GLU A 41 18.16 -1.19 9.35
N PRO A 42 17.86 -2.42 9.83
CA PRO A 42 16.87 -3.28 9.19
C PRO A 42 15.45 -2.79 9.48
N LEU A 43 14.48 -3.32 8.70
CA LEU A 43 13.05 -3.10 8.92
C LEU A 43 12.62 -1.62 8.83
N ALA A 44 13.34 -0.79 8.07
CA ALA A 44 13.11 0.65 7.98
C ALA A 44 11.65 1.00 7.60
N LYS A 45 11.06 0.33 6.60
CA LYS A 45 9.64 0.53 6.22
C LYS A 45 8.67 0.10 7.33
N VAL A 46 9.02 -0.91 8.13
CA VAL A 46 8.20 -1.32 9.29
C VAL A 46 8.19 -0.21 10.34
N ARG A 47 9.36 0.40 10.60
CA ARG A 47 9.50 1.48 11.59
C ARG A 47 8.65 2.70 11.27
N ILE A 48 8.65 3.15 10.03
CA ILE A 48 7.95 4.40 9.64
C ILE A 48 6.48 4.18 9.29
N SER A 49 6.06 2.95 9.02
CA SER A 49 4.70 2.67 8.58
C SER A 49 3.64 3.00 9.63
N GLY A 50 2.44 3.35 9.15
CA GLY A 50 1.32 3.69 10.03
C GLY A 50 1.61 4.86 10.98
N GLY A 51 2.46 5.80 10.58
CA GLY A 51 2.88 6.94 11.41
C GLY A 51 3.77 6.53 12.58
N GLY A 52 4.65 5.54 12.40
CA GLY A 52 5.55 5.02 13.42
C GLY A 52 4.93 3.92 14.32
N ARG A 53 3.67 3.53 14.07
CA ARG A 53 2.97 2.50 14.85
C ARG A 53 3.05 1.09 14.25
N CYS A 54 3.37 0.96 12.97
CA CYS A 54 3.30 -0.25 12.16
C CYS A 54 1.87 -0.81 12.01
N ASN A 55 1.22 -0.53 10.88
CA ASN A 55 -0.03 -1.19 10.52
C ASN A 55 0.27 -2.62 10.03
N VAL A 56 0.25 -3.58 10.96
CA VAL A 56 0.75 -4.95 10.76
C VAL A 56 -0.05 -5.73 9.72
N THR A 57 -1.37 -5.63 9.80
CA THR A 57 -2.33 -6.34 8.95
C THR A 57 -3.71 -5.69 9.02
N HIS A 58 -4.73 -6.36 8.51
CA HIS A 58 -6.12 -5.90 8.51
C HIS A 58 -7.06 -6.98 9.06
N ALA A 59 -8.10 -6.59 9.74
CA ALA A 59 -9.15 -7.51 10.25
C ALA A 59 -10.09 -8.00 9.12
N CYS A 60 -9.50 -8.44 8.00
CA CYS A 60 -10.18 -9.01 6.86
C CYS A 60 -9.81 -10.50 6.76
N PHE A 61 -10.60 -11.36 7.40
CA PHE A 61 -10.28 -12.78 7.58
C PHE A 61 -10.84 -13.71 6.50
N GLU A 62 -11.54 -13.15 5.52
CA GLU A 62 -12.06 -13.90 4.37
C GLU A 62 -11.15 -13.69 3.15
N PRO A 63 -10.44 -14.71 2.65
CA PRO A 63 -9.55 -14.60 1.50
C PRO A 63 -10.20 -13.98 0.26
N ALA A 64 -11.48 -14.25 0.01
CA ALA A 64 -12.22 -13.72 -1.12
C ALA A 64 -12.45 -12.19 -1.02
N LEU A 65 -12.61 -11.66 0.19
CA LEU A 65 -12.71 -10.23 0.47
C LEU A 65 -11.32 -9.58 0.56
N LEU A 66 -10.37 -10.29 1.13
CA LEU A 66 -9.01 -9.81 1.30
C LEU A 66 -8.36 -9.47 -0.06
N VAL A 67 -8.51 -10.33 -1.07
CA VAL A 67 -7.92 -10.11 -2.40
C VAL A 67 -8.49 -8.90 -3.14
N GLN A 68 -9.68 -8.43 -2.78
CA GLN A 68 -10.31 -7.25 -3.39
C GLN A 68 -9.58 -5.94 -3.03
N ASN A 69 -8.70 -5.97 -2.03
CA ASN A 69 -7.89 -4.84 -1.61
C ASN A 69 -6.54 -4.75 -2.36
N TYR A 70 -6.31 -5.60 -3.35
CA TYR A 70 -5.09 -5.61 -4.16
C TYR A 70 -5.40 -5.23 -5.61
N PRO A 71 -5.11 -3.99 -6.01
CA PRO A 71 -5.20 -3.56 -7.41
C PRO A 71 -4.40 -4.45 -8.36
N ARG A 72 -3.25 -4.96 -7.93
CA ARG A 72 -2.41 -5.95 -8.64
C ARG A 72 -2.10 -7.12 -7.72
N GLY A 73 -2.02 -8.31 -8.32
CA GLY A 73 -1.68 -9.54 -7.62
C GLY A 73 -2.82 -10.22 -6.87
N GLY A 74 -4.00 -9.61 -6.69
CA GLY A 74 -5.11 -10.20 -5.94
C GLY A 74 -5.50 -11.61 -6.38
N LYS A 75 -5.56 -11.84 -7.70
CA LYS A 75 -5.84 -13.18 -8.26
C LYS A 75 -4.80 -14.23 -7.84
N ALA A 76 -3.51 -13.87 -7.90
CA ALA A 76 -2.40 -14.76 -7.54
C ALA A 76 -2.37 -15.04 -6.04
N LEU A 77 -2.67 -14.03 -5.22
CA LEU A 77 -2.71 -14.16 -3.77
C LEU A 77 -3.88 -14.99 -3.23
N ARG A 78 -4.94 -15.24 -4.02
CA ARG A 78 -6.12 -15.94 -3.52
C ARG A 78 -5.80 -17.31 -2.91
N GLY A 79 -5.01 -18.13 -3.60
CA GLY A 79 -4.55 -19.42 -3.08
C GLY A 79 -3.53 -19.29 -1.96
N ALA A 80 -2.68 -18.25 -2.00
CA ALA A 80 -1.71 -17.97 -0.95
C ALA A 80 -2.40 -17.63 0.39
N PHE A 81 -3.46 -16.83 0.37
CA PHE A 81 -4.23 -16.47 1.56
C PHE A 81 -5.06 -17.61 2.17
N THR A 82 -5.29 -18.72 1.46
CA THR A 82 -5.86 -19.92 2.09
C THR A 82 -4.84 -20.68 2.96
N ARG A 83 -3.55 -20.37 2.81
CA ARG A 83 -2.44 -21.00 3.55
C ARG A 83 -1.90 -20.13 4.66
N PHE A 84 -1.85 -18.82 4.46
CA PHE A 84 -1.41 -17.86 5.45
C PHE A 84 -2.10 -16.51 5.20
N GLN A 85 -2.96 -16.08 6.08
CA GLN A 85 -3.77 -14.86 5.97
C GLN A 85 -3.66 -13.96 7.21
N CYS A 86 -4.51 -12.93 7.30
CA CYS A 86 -4.48 -11.97 8.40
C CYS A 86 -4.63 -12.63 9.78
N ARG A 87 -5.47 -13.67 9.92
CA ARG A 87 -5.63 -14.41 11.17
C ARG A 87 -4.34 -15.11 11.59
N ASP A 88 -3.64 -15.71 10.63
CA ASP A 88 -2.38 -16.41 10.89
C ASP A 88 -1.27 -15.40 11.25
N THR A 89 -1.30 -14.21 10.66
CA THR A 89 -0.40 -13.10 11.04
C THR A 89 -0.64 -12.67 12.49
N VAL A 90 -1.90 -12.49 12.90
CA VAL A 90 -2.25 -12.16 14.29
C VAL A 90 -1.73 -13.23 15.23
N ALA A 91 -2.07 -14.49 14.98
CA ALA A 91 -1.62 -15.61 15.81
C ALA A 91 -0.09 -15.69 15.87
N TRP A 92 0.60 -15.46 14.74
CA TRP A 92 2.06 -15.50 14.69
C TRP A 92 2.71 -14.47 15.62
N PHE A 93 2.17 -13.24 15.69
CA PHE A 93 2.66 -12.20 16.58
C PHE A 93 2.26 -12.45 18.03
N GLU A 94 1.02 -12.90 18.29
CA GLU A 94 0.53 -13.22 19.63
C GLU A 94 1.33 -14.34 20.30
N GLU A 95 1.66 -15.41 19.57
CA GLU A 95 2.55 -16.50 20.04
C GLU A 95 3.94 -16.01 20.48
N ARG A 96 4.34 -14.80 20.04
CA ARG A 96 5.62 -14.16 20.37
C ARG A 96 5.49 -13.03 21.37
N GLY A 97 4.30 -12.93 22.01
CA GLY A 97 4.02 -11.96 23.05
C GLY A 97 3.67 -10.56 22.54
N VAL A 98 3.34 -10.41 21.26
CA VAL A 98 2.88 -9.15 20.70
C VAL A 98 1.38 -9.19 20.46
N GLN A 99 0.64 -8.45 21.27
CA GLN A 99 -0.80 -8.29 21.13
C GLN A 99 -1.11 -7.19 20.11
N LEU A 100 -2.11 -7.43 19.26
CA LEU A 100 -2.60 -6.48 18.27
C LEU A 100 -3.99 -5.98 18.65
N LYS A 101 -4.25 -4.70 18.39
CA LYS A 101 -5.58 -4.09 18.46
C LYS A 101 -6.10 -3.79 17.07
N THR A 102 -7.43 -3.84 16.90
CA THR A 102 -8.12 -3.47 15.67
C THR A 102 -8.74 -2.08 15.84
N GLU A 103 -8.48 -1.18 14.90
CA GLU A 103 -9.15 0.10 14.81
C GLU A 103 -10.50 -0.04 14.07
N GLU A 104 -11.38 0.97 14.16
CA GLU A 104 -12.76 0.94 13.60
C GLU A 104 -12.78 0.66 12.08
N ASP A 105 -11.74 1.06 11.36
CA ASP A 105 -11.60 0.83 9.92
C ASP A 105 -10.94 -0.51 9.56
N GLY A 106 -10.71 -1.38 10.54
CA GLY A 106 -10.15 -2.72 10.38
C GLY A 106 -8.62 -2.78 10.35
N ARG A 107 -7.91 -1.67 10.43
CA ARG A 107 -6.45 -1.65 10.57
C ARG A 107 -6.01 -2.26 11.89
N MET A 108 -4.92 -3.03 11.88
CA MET A 108 -4.41 -3.68 13.09
C MET A 108 -3.01 -3.18 13.44
N PHE A 109 -2.86 -2.73 14.68
CA PHE A 109 -1.63 -2.17 15.23
C PHE A 109 -1.22 -2.90 16.50
N PRO A 110 0.07 -2.89 16.91
CA PRO A 110 0.43 -3.33 18.24
C PRO A 110 -0.27 -2.47 19.29
N ILE A 111 -0.67 -3.07 20.41
CA ILE A 111 -1.34 -2.34 21.51
C ILE A 111 -0.48 -1.22 22.10
N THR A 112 0.84 -1.29 21.89
CA THR A 112 1.83 -0.29 22.33
C THR A 112 1.80 0.99 21.47
N ASP A 113 1.14 0.98 20.30
CA ASP A 113 1.21 2.04 19.30
C ASP A 113 2.64 2.41 18.88
N ASP A 114 3.59 1.49 19.00
CA ASP A 114 5.00 1.69 18.63
C ASP A 114 5.48 0.56 17.72
N SER A 115 5.99 0.94 16.55
CA SER A 115 6.56 0.01 15.57
C SER A 115 7.78 -0.74 16.09
N ALA A 116 8.48 -0.21 17.10
CA ALA A 116 9.59 -0.89 17.76
C ALA A 116 9.19 -2.28 18.28
N THR A 117 7.96 -2.42 18.77
CA THR A 117 7.39 -3.70 19.23
C THR A 117 7.46 -4.79 18.15
N ILE A 118 7.08 -4.44 16.92
CA ILE A 118 7.11 -5.36 15.76
C ILE A 118 8.54 -5.65 15.32
N VAL A 119 9.37 -4.61 15.25
CA VAL A 119 10.77 -4.73 14.85
C VAL A 119 11.54 -5.65 15.80
N GLU A 120 11.43 -5.40 17.10
CA GLU A 120 12.10 -6.22 18.12
C GLU A 120 11.58 -7.66 18.13
N CYS A 121 10.29 -7.86 17.93
CA CYS A 121 9.70 -9.20 17.81
C CYS A 121 10.34 -9.98 16.65
N LEU A 122 10.43 -9.37 15.45
CA LEU A 122 11.04 -10.00 14.27
C LEU A 122 12.53 -10.28 14.49
N MET A 123 13.29 -9.34 15.04
CA MET A 123 14.71 -9.52 15.32
C MET A 123 14.96 -10.64 16.34
N ARG A 124 14.21 -10.65 17.46
CA ARG A 124 14.29 -11.74 18.45
C ARG A 124 13.91 -13.09 17.86
N ALA A 125 12.87 -13.13 17.02
CA ALA A 125 12.43 -14.36 16.38
C ALA A 125 13.47 -14.91 15.40
N ALA A 126 14.14 -14.05 14.62
CA ALA A 126 15.24 -14.44 13.73
C ALA A 126 16.42 -15.00 14.50
N HIS A 127 16.86 -14.30 15.55
CA HIS A 127 17.93 -14.76 16.43
C HIS A 127 17.62 -16.13 17.08
N ARG A 128 16.42 -16.30 17.64
CA ARG A 128 15.98 -17.57 18.24
C ARG A 128 15.86 -18.72 17.24
N ALA A 129 15.60 -18.41 15.97
CA ALA A 129 15.55 -19.40 14.90
C ALA A 129 16.94 -19.76 14.34
N GLY A 130 18.00 -19.11 14.84
CA GLY A 130 19.38 -19.36 14.35
C GLY A 130 19.68 -18.70 13.01
N VAL A 131 18.93 -17.68 12.60
CA VAL A 131 19.22 -16.90 11.37
C VAL A 131 20.46 -16.06 11.60
N GLU A 132 21.48 -16.23 10.73
CA GLU A 132 22.64 -15.35 10.66
C GLU A 132 22.25 -14.04 10.00
N PHE A 133 22.09 -12.97 10.79
CA PHE A 133 21.76 -11.65 10.24
C PHE A 133 23.03 -10.82 10.01
N ARG A 134 23.21 -10.34 8.79
CA ARG A 134 24.36 -9.54 8.36
C ARG A 134 23.89 -8.20 7.78
N ASN A 135 23.98 -7.14 8.59
CA ASN A 135 23.70 -5.76 8.15
C ASN A 135 24.94 -5.14 7.44
N GLY A 136 24.72 -4.06 6.70
CA GLY A 136 25.75 -3.39 5.92
C GLY A 136 26.30 -4.25 4.76
N SER A 137 25.68 -5.38 4.48
CA SER A 137 26.10 -6.35 3.46
C SER A 137 25.48 -6.01 2.10
N GLN A 138 26.05 -5.01 1.43
CA GLN A 138 25.57 -4.58 0.11
C GLN A 138 25.94 -5.58 -0.97
N VAL A 139 24.94 -6.23 -1.56
CA VAL A 139 25.10 -7.09 -2.74
C VAL A 139 25.36 -6.24 -3.97
N SER A 140 26.37 -6.61 -4.76
CA SER A 140 26.70 -6.00 -6.06
C SER A 140 26.17 -6.82 -7.23
N SER A 141 26.35 -8.14 -7.19
CA SER A 141 26.01 -9.04 -8.29
C SER A 141 25.52 -10.39 -7.78
N ILE A 142 24.68 -11.05 -8.57
CA ILE A 142 24.18 -12.39 -8.31
C ILE A 142 24.35 -13.19 -9.61
N TYR A 143 24.96 -14.35 -9.49
CA TYR A 143 25.13 -15.28 -10.59
C TYR A 143 24.51 -16.63 -10.24
N HIS A 144 23.85 -17.24 -11.21
CA HIS A 144 23.33 -18.60 -11.10
C HIS A 144 24.31 -19.54 -11.84
N SER A 145 24.62 -20.66 -11.23
CA SER A 145 25.49 -21.72 -11.79
C SER A 145 24.96 -23.09 -11.35
N PRO A 146 25.32 -24.17 -12.05
CA PRO A 146 24.86 -25.51 -11.69
C PRO A 146 25.27 -25.94 -10.27
N ASP A 147 26.47 -25.54 -9.81
CA ASP A 147 27.01 -25.92 -8.51
C ASP A 147 28.13 -24.95 -8.05
N PRO A 148 28.00 -24.22 -6.92
CA PRO A 148 26.78 -24.02 -6.13
C PRO A 148 25.75 -23.22 -6.93
N SER A 149 24.46 -23.38 -6.62
CA SER A 149 23.38 -22.77 -7.40
C SER A 149 23.46 -21.24 -7.51
N PHE A 150 23.95 -20.54 -6.44
CA PHE A 150 24.13 -19.11 -6.47
C PHE A 150 25.44 -18.64 -5.90
N LYS A 151 26.07 -17.70 -6.63
CA LYS A 151 27.23 -16.93 -6.21
C LYS A 151 26.82 -15.46 -6.06
N ILE A 152 26.98 -14.90 -4.87
CA ILE A 152 26.56 -13.54 -4.50
C ILE A 152 27.83 -12.76 -4.19
N GLU A 153 28.08 -11.70 -4.93
CA GLU A 153 29.21 -10.80 -4.69
C GLU A 153 28.73 -9.59 -3.88
N LEU A 154 29.44 -9.29 -2.80
CA LEU A 154 29.22 -8.09 -1.98
C LEU A 154 30.10 -6.95 -2.48
N LYS A 155 29.69 -5.71 -2.23
CA LYS A 155 30.53 -4.53 -2.54
C LYS A 155 31.85 -4.49 -1.75
N SER A 156 31.94 -5.23 -0.64
CA SER A 156 33.18 -5.41 0.13
C SER A 156 34.25 -6.26 -0.60
N GLY A 157 33.88 -6.93 -1.70
CA GLY A 157 34.70 -7.91 -2.39
C GLY A 157 34.51 -9.34 -1.88
N GLU A 158 33.77 -9.54 -0.80
CA GLU A 158 33.41 -10.87 -0.29
C GLU A 158 32.46 -11.58 -1.26
N THR A 159 32.63 -12.90 -1.38
CA THR A 159 31.71 -13.78 -2.11
C THR A 159 31.00 -14.72 -1.15
N VAL A 160 29.70 -14.76 -1.23
CA VAL A 160 28.81 -15.69 -0.50
C VAL A 160 28.20 -16.66 -1.49
N THR A 161 28.19 -17.96 -1.18
CA THR A 161 27.58 -19.00 -2.02
C THR A 161 26.44 -19.66 -1.29
N CYS A 162 25.39 -20.04 -2.02
CA CYS A 162 24.24 -20.75 -1.46
C CYS A 162 23.55 -21.67 -2.47
N ASP A 163 22.82 -22.63 -1.96
CA ASP A 163 22.03 -23.59 -2.75
C ASP A 163 20.66 -23.00 -3.15
N ARG A 164 20.12 -22.11 -2.30
CA ARG A 164 18.82 -21.47 -2.50
C ARG A 164 18.91 -19.98 -2.17
N LEU A 165 18.16 -19.18 -2.91
CA LEU A 165 18.16 -17.72 -2.79
C LEU A 165 16.74 -17.20 -2.68
N LEU A 166 16.44 -16.38 -1.64
CA LEU A 166 15.20 -15.62 -1.53
C LEU A 166 15.49 -14.13 -1.77
N LEU A 167 14.90 -13.55 -2.82
CA LEU A 167 14.90 -12.12 -3.06
C LEU A 167 13.67 -11.48 -2.38
N ALA A 168 13.93 -10.66 -1.36
CA ALA A 168 12.94 -9.95 -0.56
C ALA A 168 13.28 -8.44 -0.45
N THR A 169 13.77 -7.86 -1.55
CA THR A 169 14.38 -6.53 -1.61
C THR A 169 13.36 -5.37 -1.65
N GLY A 170 12.07 -5.70 -1.62
CA GLY A 170 11.02 -4.69 -1.79
C GLY A 170 11.15 -3.98 -3.15
N SER A 171 10.86 -2.67 -3.17
CA SER A 171 10.94 -1.84 -4.38
C SER A 171 12.35 -1.35 -4.73
N ASN A 172 13.40 -2.01 -4.24
CA ASN A 172 14.77 -1.61 -4.54
C ASN A 172 15.12 -1.89 -6.02
N PRO A 173 15.59 -0.87 -6.80
CA PRO A 173 15.92 -1.05 -8.22
C PRO A 173 16.98 -2.14 -8.49
N MET A 174 17.91 -2.36 -7.56
CA MET A 174 18.90 -3.43 -7.70
C MET A 174 18.26 -4.82 -7.64
N GLY A 175 17.24 -5.02 -6.80
CA GLY A 175 16.47 -6.25 -6.75
C GLY A 175 15.84 -6.59 -8.10
N TYR A 176 15.21 -5.60 -8.74
CA TYR A 176 14.65 -5.76 -10.10
C TYR A 176 15.73 -6.06 -11.15
N LYS A 177 16.90 -5.41 -11.04
CA LYS A 177 18.03 -5.67 -11.94
C LYS A 177 18.55 -7.10 -11.80
N TRP A 178 18.70 -7.60 -10.57
CA TRP A 178 19.12 -8.98 -10.33
C TRP A 178 18.08 -9.98 -10.83
N ALA A 179 16.80 -9.77 -10.54
CA ALA A 179 15.73 -10.62 -11.04
C ALA A 179 15.71 -10.66 -12.59
N LYS A 180 15.90 -9.52 -13.26
CA LYS A 180 16.00 -9.44 -14.71
C LYS A 180 17.21 -10.22 -15.25
N ASN A 181 18.36 -10.09 -14.60
CA ASN A 181 19.58 -10.83 -15.00
C ASN A 181 19.44 -12.35 -14.82
N LEU A 182 18.57 -12.78 -13.88
CA LEU A 182 18.22 -14.18 -13.64
C LEU A 182 17.03 -14.65 -14.51
N GLY A 183 16.66 -13.89 -15.55
CA GLY A 183 15.71 -14.30 -16.59
C GLY A 183 14.27 -13.82 -16.38
N HIS A 184 14.00 -12.99 -15.38
CA HIS A 184 12.64 -12.52 -15.09
C HIS A 184 12.25 -11.24 -15.83
N GLN A 185 11.00 -11.16 -16.24
CA GLN A 185 10.38 -9.94 -16.72
C GLN A 185 9.97 -9.06 -15.54
N ILE A 186 10.22 -7.76 -15.67
CA ILE A 186 9.87 -6.77 -14.67
C ILE A 186 8.76 -5.85 -15.24
N GLU A 187 7.59 -5.90 -14.64
CA GLU A 187 6.55 -4.91 -14.86
C GLU A 187 7.05 -3.56 -14.34
N SER A 188 7.04 -2.54 -15.19
CA SER A 188 7.65 -1.24 -14.89
C SER A 188 7.17 -0.68 -13.55
N PRO A 189 8.08 -0.43 -12.58
CA PRO A 189 7.71 0.13 -11.30
C PRO A 189 7.22 1.57 -11.41
N VAL A 190 6.04 1.84 -10.88
CA VAL A 190 5.46 3.19 -10.79
C VAL A 190 4.90 3.43 -9.40
N PRO A 191 4.83 4.67 -8.92
CA PRO A 191 4.22 4.99 -7.63
C PRO A 191 2.77 4.55 -7.52
N SER A 192 2.39 4.09 -6.34
CA SER A 192 1.04 3.73 -5.91
C SER A 192 0.76 4.36 -4.54
N LEU A 193 -0.49 4.56 -4.14
CA LEU A 193 -0.88 5.17 -2.85
C LEU A 193 -0.29 6.57 -2.62
N PHE A 194 -0.53 7.50 -3.52
CA PHE A 194 -0.03 8.86 -3.42
C PHE A 194 -1.15 9.90 -3.40
N THR A 195 -0.84 11.07 -2.90
CA THR A 195 -1.70 12.25 -2.85
C THR A 195 -1.70 12.99 -4.19
N PHE A 196 -2.78 13.71 -4.51
CA PHE A 196 -2.89 14.50 -5.73
C PHE A 196 -2.53 15.96 -5.49
N ASN A 197 -1.71 16.53 -6.35
CA ASN A 197 -1.52 17.98 -6.44
C ASN A 197 -2.70 18.55 -7.25
N VAL A 198 -3.46 19.43 -6.62
CA VAL A 198 -4.66 20.06 -7.18
C VAL A 198 -4.65 21.55 -6.82
N PRO A 199 -4.04 22.41 -7.65
CA PRO A 199 -3.97 23.84 -7.42
C PRO A 199 -5.30 24.51 -7.81
N ASP A 200 -6.29 24.44 -6.95
CA ASP A 200 -7.64 24.94 -7.18
C ASP A 200 -8.04 25.95 -6.10
N GLU A 201 -8.59 27.11 -6.48
CA GLU A 201 -8.97 28.17 -5.56
C GLU A 201 -10.02 27.72 -4.53
N ARG A 202 -10.89 26.76 -4.90
CA ARG A 202 -11.89 26.18 -3.97
C ARG A 202 -11.26 25.44 -2.80
N LEU A 203 -10.02 24.98 -2.95
CA LEU A 203 -9.28 24.22 -1.92
C LEU A 203 -8.27 25.10 -1.15
N LYS A 204 -8.06 26.33 -1.61
CA LYS A 204 -7.07 27.24 -1.02
C LYS A 204 -7.42 27.55 0.43
N GLU A 205 -6.41 27.56 1.31
CA GLU A 205 -6.54 27.79 2.74
C GLU A 205 -7.39 26.76 3.51
N LEU A 206 -7.82 25.68 2.86
CA LEU A 206 -8.55 24.58 3.49
C LEU A 206 -7.66 23.45 4.00
N GLY A 207 -6.33 23.63 4.04
CA GLY A 207 -5.42 22.62 4.56
C GLY A 207 -5.85 22.10 5.94
N GLY A 208 -5.95 20.78 6.09
CA GLY A 208 -6.44 20.10 7.29
C GLY A 208 -7.97 19.86 7.33
N VAL A 209 -8.73 20.41 6.40
CA VAL A 209 -10.18 20.15 6.31
C VAL A 209 -10.41 18.74 5.76
N SER A 210 -11.23 17.95 6.47
CA SER A 210 -11.59 16.59 6.07
C SER A 210 -13.09 16.48 5.83
N VAL A 211 -13.48 15.76 4.76
CA VAL A 211 -14.85 15.35 4.46
C VAL A 211 -14.95 13.85 4.67
N ALA A 212 -15.78 13.41 5.61
CA ALA A 212 -15.83 12.02 6.04
C ALA A 212 -16.31 11.05 4.93
N ASN A 213 -17.20 11.52 4.05
CA ASN A 213 -17.74 10.72 2.96
C ASN A 213 -17.83 11.55 1.69
N ALA A 214 -16.88 11.37 0.80
CA ALA A 214 -16.88 11.97 -0.54
C ALA A 214 -16.53 10.93 -1.58
N ARG A 215 -17.01 11.11 -2.82
CA ARG A 215 -16.65 10.25 -3.96
C ARG A 215 -15.71 11.00 -4.88
N VAL A 216 -14.57 10.37 -5.18
CA VAL A 216 -13.57 10.87 -6.14
C VAL A 216 -13.53 9.95 -7.36
N ARG A 217 -13.49 10.53 -8.57
CA ARG A 217 -13.60 9.77 -9.82
C ARG A 217 -12.60 10.26 -10.88
N LEU A 218 -11.87 9.34 -11.47
CA LEU A 218 -11.09 9.51 -12.70
C LEU A 218 -11.93 9.01 -13.87
N SER A 219 -12.64 9.93 -14.55
CA SER A 219 -13.61 9.57 -15.59
C SER A 219 -12.94 8.88 -16.79
N ALA A 220 -11.76 9.33 -17.21
CA ALA A 220 -11.01 8.73 -18.30
C ALA A 220 -10.58 7.28 -18.03
N ALA A 221 -10.31 6.93 -16.77
CA ALA A 221 -9.97 5.57 -16.36
C ALA A 221 -11.19 4.74 -15.92
N LYS A 222 -12.38 5.34 -15.83
CA LYS A 222 -13.60 4.71 -15.28
C LYS A 222 -13.39 4.17 -13.84
N LEU A 223 -12.59 4.87 -13.05
CA LEU A 223 -12.28 4.51 -11.67
C LEU A 223 -12.91 5.50 -10.71
N GLU A 224 -13.49 4.98 -9.63
CA GLU A 224 -14.01 5.81 -8.55
C GLU A 224 -13.78 5.16 -7.18
N GLN A 225 -13.66 6.00 -6.15
CA GLN A 225 -13.55 5.58 -4.76
C GLN A 225 -14.40 6.50 -3.88
N THR A 226 -15.02 5.92 -2.87
CA THR A 226 -15.80 6.66 -1.88
C THR A 226 -15.19 6.47 -0.50
N GLY A 227 -15.15 7.53 0.30
CA GLY A 227 -14.59 7.52 1.65
C GLY A 227 -14.08 8.89 2.07
N PRO A 228 -13.31 8.96 3.16
CA PRO A 228 -12.75 10.22 3.63
C PRO A 228 -11.78 10.85 2.63
N VAL A 229 -11.96 12.17 2.41
CA VAL A 229 -11.06 13.02 1.62
C VAL A 229 -10.50 14.11 2.51
N LEU A 230 -9.18 14.26 2.52
CA LEU A 230 -8.45 15.29 3.25
C LEU A 230 -7.93 16.33 2.27
N ILE A 231 -8.26 17.59 2.51
CA ILE A 231 -7.67 18.72 1.78
C ILE A 231 -6.31 19.06 2.42
N THR A 232 -5.27 19.14 1.62
CA THR A 232 -3.91 19.50 2.02
C THR A 232 -3.52 20.87 1.47
N HIS A 233 -2.38 21.38 1.86
CA HIS A 233 -1.87 22.67 1.33
C HIS A 233 -1.56 22.64 -0.18
N TRP A 234 -1.38 21.44 -0.76
CA TRP A 234 -1.04 21.26 -2.18
C TRP A 234 -2.13 20.54 -2.99
N GLY A 235 -3.22 20.12 -2.36
CA GLY A 235 -4.31 19.43 -3.05
C GLY A 235 -5.08 18.47 -2.18
N LEU A 236 -5.15 17.19 -2.58
CA LEU A 236 -6.04 16.20 -1.97
C LEU A 236 -5.31 14.95 -1.51
N SER A 237 -5.72 14.43 -0.36
CA SER A 237 -5.27 13.19 0.26
C SER A 237 -6.46 12.46 0.91
N GLY A 238 -6.18 11.53 1.80
CA GLY A 238 -7.17 10.74 2.52
C GLY A 238 -7.46 9.40 1.85
N PRO A 239 -8.15 8.49 2.56
CA PRO A 239 -8.36 7.11 2.11
C PRO A 239 -8.95 6.96 0.72
N ALA A 240 -9.93 7.77 0.33
CA ALA A 240 -10.53 7.71 -1.00
C ALA A 240 -9.54 8.08 -2.10
N VAL A 241 -8.73 9.12 -1.89
CA VAL A 241 -7.72 9.59 -2.84
C VAL A 241 -6.58 8.56 -2.96
N LEU A 242 -6.08 8.05 -1.85
CA LEU A 242 -5.02 7.05 -1.84
C LEU A 242 -5.45 5.74 -2.51
N LYS A 243 -6.67 5.26 -2.25
CA LYS A 243 -7.24 4.10 -2.95
C LYS A 243 -7.37 4.36 -4.44
N LEU A 244 -7.89 5.54 -4.83
CA LEU A 244 -8.04 5.89 -6.24
C LEU A 244 -6.69 5.95 -6.97
N SER A 245 -5.66 6.51 -6.33
CA SER A 245 -4.30 6.54 -6.88
C SER A 245 -3.68 5.15 -7.03
N ALA A 246 -3.99 4.22 -6.11
CA ALA A 246 -3.53 2.84 -6.20
C ALA A 246 -4.17 2.10 -7.39
N TRP A 247 -5.49 2.15 -7.51
CA TRP A 247 -6.19 1.53 -8.64
C TRP A 247 -5.80 2.17 -9.98
N GLY A 248 -5.62 3.48 -10.00
CA GLY A 248 -5.25 4.27 -11.18
C GLY A 248 -3.75 4.42 -11.43
N ALA A 249 -2.85 3.75 -10.70
CA ALA A 249 -1.42 4.03 -10.69
C ALA A 249 -0.79 4.05 -12.10
N ARG A 250 -1.06 3.06 -12.94
CA ARG A 250 -0.52 3.00 -14.31
C ARG A 250 -1.12 4.09 -15.21
N PHE A 251 -2.44 4.26 -15.20
CA PHE A 251 -3.11 5.32 -15.94
C PHE A 251 -2.58 6.71 -15.56
N LEU A 252 -2.44 6.99 -14.26
CA LEU A 252 -1.92 8.26 -13.76
C LEU A 252 -0.46 8.48 -14.17
N HIS A 253 0.34 7.43 -14.20
CA HIS A 253 1.72 7.50 -14.70
C HIS A 253 1.75 7.80 -16.21
N GLU A 254 0.93 7.11 -17.02
CA GLU A 254 0.85 7.28 -18.47
C GLU A 254 0.44 8.72 -18.87
N CYS A 255 -0.52 9.31 -18.15
CA CYS A 255 -0.92 10.70 -18.35
C CYS A 255 -0.01 11.71 -17.61
N ARG A 256 1.17 11.28 -17.11
CA ARG A 256 2.15 12.12 -16.38
C ARG A 256 1.53 12.85 -15.20
N TYR A 257 0.54 12.20 -14.53
CA TYR A 257 -0.20 12.76 -13.41
C TYR A 257 -0.95 14.06 -13.72
N GLN A 258 -1.39 14.23 -14.99
CA GLN A 258 -2.18 15.37 -15.44
C GLN A 258 -3.50 14.86 -16.00
N THR A 259 -4.59 15.08 -15.25
CA THR A 259 -5.92 14.60 -15.63
C THR A 259 -7.01 15.26 -14.79
N SER A 260 -8.24 15.23 -15.28
CA SER A 260 -9.39 15.74 -14.55
C SER A 260 -9.85 14.75 -13.47
N LEU A 261 -10.20 15.29 -12.31
CA LEU A 261 -10.80 14.62 -11.18
C LEU A 261 -12.21 15.17 -10.95
N LEU A 262 -13.21 14.31 -10.87
CA LEU A 262 -14.54 14.69 -10.44
C LEU A 262 -14.69 14.37 -8.94
N ILE A 263 -15.25 15.31 -8.19
CA ILE A 263 -15.55 15.13 -6.76
C ILE A 263 -17.03 15.31 -6.53
N ASN A 264 -17.63 14.31 -5.91
CA ASN A 264 -18.94 14.41 -5.29
C ASN A 264 -18.73 14.46 -3.77
N TRP A 265 -18.96 15.63 -3.16
CA TRP A 265 -18.82 15.84 -1.73
C TRP A 265 -19.97 15.27 -0.90
N LEU A 266 -21.06 14.86 -1.59
CA LEU A 266 -22.32 14.40 -1.00
C LEU A 266 -22.84 13.13 -1.69
N PRO A 267 -22.07 12.03 -1.75
CA PRO A 267 -22.43 10.84 -2.54
C PRO A 267 -23.70 10.12 -2.05
N GLN A 268 -24.17 10.44 -0.85
CA GLN A 268 -25.40 9.90 -0.28
C GLN A 268 -26.67 10.54 -0.85
N TYR A 269 -26.57 11.69 -1.54
CA TYR A 269 -27.72 12.37 -2.13
C TYR A 269 -27.70 12.24 -3.65
N LYS A 270 -28.88 12.01 -4.23
CA LYS A 270 -29.12 12.23 -5.67
C LYS A 270 -29.31 13.71 -5.94
N GLU A 271 -29.08 14.14 -7.18
CA GLU A 271 -29.18 15.54 -7.58
C GLU A 271 -30.55 16.14 -7.22
N GLU A 272 -31.64 15.43 -7.53
CA GLU A 272 -32.99 15.91 -7.26
C GLU A 272 -33.30 15.98 -5.75
N GLU A 273 -32.84 15.01 -4.97
CA GLU A 273 -33.00 15.02 -3.50
C GLU A 273 -32.28 16.22 -2.88
N LEU A 274 -31.06 16.50 -3.34
CA LEU A 274 -30.27 17.66 -2.90
C LEU A 274 -30.96 18.96 -3.29
N ARG A 275 -31.49 19.04 -4.52
CA ARG A 275 -32.26 20.19 -5.00
C ARG A 275 -33.48 20.47 -4.12
N GLN A 276 -34.30 19.47 -3.83
CA GLN A 276 -35.48 19.61 -2.98
C GLN A 276 -35.09 20.04 -1.57
N MET A 277 -34.05 19.48 -1.01
CA MET A 277 -33.54 19.88 0.30
C MET A 277 -33.13 21.36 0.32
N LEU A 278 -32.36 21.82 -0.67
CA LEU A 278 -31.92 23.22 -0.74
C LEU A 278 -33.08 24.20 -0.99
N LEU A 279 -34.11 23.81 -1.76
CA LEU A 279 -35.32 24.58 -1.94
C LEU A 279 -36.15 24.67 -0.63
N LEU A 280 -36.18 23.58 0.12
CA LEU A 280 -36.84 23.59 1.45
C LEU A 280 -36.13 24.56 2.41
N VAL A 281 -34.77 24.50 2.45
CA VAL A 281 -34.01 25.46 3.26
C VAL A 281 -34.24 26.89 2.80
N LYS A 282 -34.31 27.17 1.51
CA LYS A 282 -34.65 28.48 0.94
C LYS A 282 -35.98 28.99 1.44
N SER A 283 -36.98 28.11 1.56
CA SER A 283 -38.34 28.48 2.08
C SER A 283 -38.35 28.67 3.59
N GLN A 284 -37.60 27.87 4.35
CA GLN A 284 -37.57 27.90 5.81
C GLN A 284 -36.68 29.01 6.38
N LEU A 285 -35.58 29.35 5.69
CA LEU A 285 -34.57 30.30 6.14
C LEU A 285 -34.37 31.49 5.18
N PRO A 286 -35.43 32.12 4.66
CA PRO A 286 -35.36 33.09 3.55
C PRO A 286 -34.45 34.29 3.84
N ARG A 287 -34.38 34.70 5.11
CA ARG A 287 -33.59 35.87 5.53
C ARG A 287 -32.20 35.59 5.97
N ARG A 288 -31.78 34.29 6.08
CA ARG A 288 -30.43 33.91 6.48
C ARG A 288 -29.48 33.97 5.30
N ALA A 289 -28.24 34.38 5.55
CA ALA A 289 -27.18 34.28 4.57
C ALA A 289 -26.85 32.82 4.26
N ILE A 290 -26.61 32.50 2.98
CA ILE A 290 -26.36 31.15 2.50
C ILE A 290 -25.04 30.61 3.09
N SER A 291 -24.00 31.44 3.17
CA SER A 291 -22.69 31.11 3.71
C SER A 291 -22.71 30.64 5.17
N THR A 292 -23.59 31.24 5.99
CA THR A 292 -23.69 30.95 7.43
C THR A 292 -24.62 29.79 7.77
N SER A 293 -25.38 29.29 6.79
CA SER A 293 -26.42 28.27 7.00
C SER A 293 -26.17 27.05 6.08
N CYS A 294 -25.06 26.34 6.30
CA CYS A 294 -24.76 25.11 5.58
C CYS A 294 -25.76 23.99 5.98
N PRO A 295 -26.60 23.52 5.04
CA PRO A 295 -27.63 22.52 5.37
C PRO A 295 -27.13 21.08 5.11
N VAL A 296 -25.89 20.90 4.66
CA VAL A 296 -25.32 19.61 4.24
C VAL A 296 -24.14 19.21 5.13
N PRO A 297 -23.85 17.92 5.30
CA PRO A 297 -22.82 17.44 6.20
C PRO A 297 -21.40 17.59 5.63
N ILE A 298 -21.01 18.82 5.29
CA ILE A 298 -19.63 19.15 4.92
C ILE A 298 -19.10 20.28 5.82
N PRO A 299 -17.78 20.41 5.98
CA PRO A 299 -17.18 21.49 6.75
C PRO A 299 -17.60 22.87 6.22
N ARG A 300 -17.95 23.79 7.15
CA ARG A 300 -18.41 25.14 6.79
C ARG A 300 -17.43 25.88 5.88
N ARG A 301 -16.14 25.78 6.12
CA ARG A 301 -15.11 26.44 5.29
C ARG A 301 -15.12 25.94 3.84
N LEU A 302 -15.37 24.64 3.62
CA LEU A 302 -15.55 24.09 2.27
C LEU A 302 -16.84 24.56 1.63
N TRP A 303 -17.96 24.60 2.40
CA TRP A 303 -19.23 25.14 1.93
C TRP A 303 -19.09 26.57 1.43
N GLU A 304 -18.44 27.46 2.18
CA GLU A 304 -18.19 28.85 1.79
C GLU A 304 -17.42 28.95 0.45
N ARG A 305 -16.38 28.13 0.25
CA ARG A 305 -15.63 28.09 -1.01
C ARG A 305 -16.45 27.57 -2.20
N LEU A 306 -17.34 26.60 -1.98
CA LEU A 306 -18.21 26.09 -3.04
C LEU A 306 -19.33 27.10 -3.41
N ILE A 307 -19.78 27.88 -2.48
CA ILE A 307 -20.72 29.02 -2.70
C ILE A 307 -20.03 30.06 -3.60
N ASP A 308 -18.83 30.49 -3.25
CA ASP A 308 -18.03 31.44 -4.07
C ASP A 308 -17.84 30.92 -5.50
N ALA A 309 -17.50 29.63 -5.64
CA ALA A 309 -17.33 28.99 -6.93
C ALA A 309 -18.61 28.90 -7.76
N ALA A 310 -19.78 28.87 -7.10
CA ALA A 310 -21.09 28.94 -7.73
C ALA A 310 -21.53 30.40 -8.09
N GLY A 311 -20.65 31.38 -7.85
CA GLY A 311 -20.93 32.79 -8.12
C GLY A 311 -21.99 33.40 -7.18
N ILE A 312 -22.06 32.87 -5.95
CA ILE A 312 -22.99 33.34 -4.92
C ILE A 312 -22.19 34.20 -3.92
N ASP A 313 -22.60 35.46 -3.76
CA ASP A 313 -22.01 36.35 -2.79
C ASP A 313 -22.26 35.86 -1.36
N ASN A 314 -21.24 36.01 -0.47
CA ASN A 314 -21.27 35.51 0.89
C ASN A 314 -22.34 36.12 1.77
N GLU A 315 -22.80 37.36 1.48
CA GLU A 315 -23.87 38.03 2.19
C GLU A 315 -25.25 37.70 1.61
N LYS A 316 -25.34 37.04 0.46
CA LYS A 316 -26.57 36.71 -0.21
C LYS A 316 -27.46 35.83 0.64
N ARG A 317 -28.76 36.24 0.74
CA ARG A 317 -29.79 35.51 1.51
C ARG A 317 -30.42 34.42 0.67
N TRP A 318 -30.94 33.39 1.32
CA TRP A 318 -31.63 32.31 0.63
C TRP A 318 -32.76 32.76 -0.27
N ALA A 319 -33.57 33.73 0.17
CA ALA A 319 -34.66 34.30 -0.65
C ALA A 319 -34.19 34.84 -1.98
N GLU A 320 -32.98 35.39 -2.04
CA GLU A 320 -32.41 36.08 -3.19
C GLU A 320 -31.66 35.11 -4.14
N LEU A 321 -31.56 33.80 -3.82
CA LEU A 321 -30.84 32.83 -4.60
C LEU A 321 -31.58 32.50 -5.91
N PRO A 322 -31.03 32.84 -7.10
CA PRO A 322 -31.60 32.45 -8.39
C PRO A 322 -31.50 30.95 -8.61
N ASN A 323 -32.44 30.39 -9.38
CA ASN A 323 -32.38 28.97 -9.75
C ASN A 323 -31.10 28.59 -10.50
N LYS A 324 -30.56 29.48 -11.31
CA LYS A 324 -29.28 29.27 -12.02
C LYS A 324 -28.12 29.05 -11.03
N SER A 325 -28.00 29.95 -10.03
CA SER A 325 -26.93 29.81 -9.00
C SER A 325 -27.18 28.61 -8.08
N LEU A 326 -28.42 28.25 -7.81
CA LEU A 326 -28.77 27.01 -7.09
C LEU A 326 -28.29 25.77 -7.87
N ASN A 327 -28.51 25.72 -9.19
CA ASN A 327 -28.06 24.63 -10.03
C ASN A 327 -26.54 24.53 -10.06
N GLU A 328 -25.86 25.68 -10.19
CA GLU A 328 -24.40 25.73 -10.17
C GLU A 328 -23.85 25.23 -8.82
N LEU A 329 -24.45 25.65 -7.70
CA LEU A 329 -24.05 25.15 -6.39
C LEU A 329 -24.23 23.63 -6.27
N ILE A 330 -25.33 23.10 -6.78
CA ILE A 330 -25.57 21.66 -6.82
C ILE A 330 -24.46 20.96 -7.61
N GLN A 331 -24.09 21.49 -8.79
CA GLN A 331 -23.00 20.92 -9.58
C GLN A 331 -21.66 20.98 -8.84
N GLN A 332 -21.32 22.07 -8.14
CA GLN A 332 -20.11 22.16 -7.31
C GLN A 332 -20.13 21.12 -6.19
N LEU A 333 -21.27 20.79 -5.62
CA LEU A 333 -21.44 19.84 -4.51
C LEU A 333 -21.30 18.37 -4.97
N ILE A 334 -21.83 18.01 -6.16
CA ILE A 334 -21.96 16.60 -6.57
C ILE A 334 -21.15 16.21 -7.81
N GLN A 335 -20.67 17.17 -8.60
CA GLN A 335 -19.89 16.95 -9.83
C GLN A 335 -18.76 17.97 -10.02
N GLY A 336 -18.20 18.50 -8.93
CA GLY A 336 -17.13 19.47 -8.98
C GLY A 336 -15.94 18.92 -9.78
N LYS A 337 -15.57 19.63 -10.87
CA LYS A 337 -14.42 19.27 -11.69
C LYS A 337 -13.17 19.96 -11.15
N TYR A 338 -12.11 19.18 -10.96
CA TYR A 338 -10.80 19.62 -10.49
C TYR A 338 -9.72 19.07 -11.43
N GLU A 339 -8.56 19.73 -11.50
CA GLU A 339 -7.46 19.28 -12.34
C GLU A 339 -6.31 18.79 -11.45
N ILE A 340 -5.92 17.52 -11.63
CA ILE A 340 -4.70 16.96 -11.06
C ILE A 340 -3.55 17.45 -11.93
N THR A 341 -2.54 18.07 -11.33
CA THR A 341 -1.34 18.61 -12.02
C THR A 341 -0.06 17.85 -11.63
N GLY A 342 -0.16 16.90 -10.72
CA GLY A 342 0.98 16.14 -10.23
C GLY A 342 0.60 15.24 -9.06
N LYS A 343 1.63 14.61 -8.51
CA LYS A 343 1.55 13.78 -7.30
C LYS A 343 2.37 14.37 -6.16
N GLY A 344 2.03 14.05 -4.92
CA GLY A 344 2.79 14.46 -3.74
C GLY A 344 4.26 14.02 -3.81
N ILE A 345 5.14 14.82 -3.19
CA ILE A 345 6.59 14.69 -3.32
C ILE A 345 7.20 13.67 -2.34
N PHE A 346 6.46 13.26 -1.32
CA PHE A 346 6.95 12.37 -0.25
C PHE A 346 7.26 10.98 -0.78
N LYS A 347 8.53 10.72 -1.09
CA LYS A 347 9.02 9.47 -1.71
C LYS A 347 9.01 8.27 -0.74
N GLU A 348 9.06 8.50 0.55
CA GLU A 348 9.27 7.47 1.57
C GLU A 348 8.00 6.68 1.93
N GLU A 349 6.82 7.19 1.59
CA GLU A 349 5.52 6.60 1.94
C GLU A 349 4.89 5.80 0.79
N PHE A 350 5.47 5.83 -0.42
CA PHE A 350 4.85 5.21 -1.58
C PHE A 350 5.06 3.70 -1.64
N VAL A 351 3.96 3.01 -1.90
CA VAL A 351 3.96 1.63 -2.36
C VAL A 351 4.26 1.63 -3.86
N THR A 352 4.92 0.60 -4.34
CA THR A 352 5.24 0.45 -5.75
C THR A 352 4.24 -0.48 -6.43
N CYS A 353 3.64 -0.01 -7.51
CA CYS A 353 2.94 -0.79 -8.50
C CYS A 353 3.94 -1.26 -9.54
N GLY A 354 4.08 -2.55 -9.77
CA GLY A 354 5.09 -3.13 -10.64
C GLY A 354 6.06 -4.02 -9.87
N GLY A 355 6.90 -4.77 -10.58
CA GLY A 355 7.82 -5.74 -10.02
C GLY A 355 7.96 -6.98 -10.88
N VAL A 356 8.43 -8.08 -10.29
CA VAL A 356 8.58 -9.36 -10.99
C VAL A 356 7.23 -9.87 -11.46
N ASN A 357 7.14 -10.26 -12.74
CA ASN A 357 5.91 -10.75 -13.35
C ASN A 357 5.41 -12.02 -12.65
N LEU A 358 4.18 -11.99 -12.17
CA LEU A 358 3.60 -13.05 -11.34
C LEU A 358 3.38 -14.38 -12.06
N LYS A 359 3.30 -14.38 -13.39
CA LYS A 359 3.18 -15.61 -14.19
C LYS A 359 4.43 -16.47 -14.13
N GLU A 360 5.55 -15.86 -13.79
CA GLU A 360 6.87 -16.51 -13.72
C GLU A 360 7.17 -17.10 -12.32
N ILE A 361 6.23 -16.97 -11.39
CA ILE A 361 6.34 -17.45 -10.01
C ILE A 361 5.32 -18.55 -9.74
N ASP A 362 5.74 -19.59 -9.08
CA ASP A 362 4.81 -20.59 -8.53
C ASP A 362 4.31 -20.14 -7.15
N PHE A 363 3.07 -19.69 -7.06
CA PHE A 363 2.47 -19.23 -5.81
C PHE A 363 2.21 -20.36 -4.77
N LYS A 364 2.48 -21.61 -5.12
CA LYS A 364 2.49 -22.72 -4.15
C LYS A 364 3.78 -22.75 -3.32
N THR A 365 4.89 -22.29 -3.89
CA THR A 365 6.22 -22.35 -3.29
C THR A 365 6.91 -20.99 -3.23
N MET A 366 6.43 -20.01 -3.99
CA MET A 366 7.08 -18.73 -4.30
C MET A 366 8.39 -18.88 -5.07
N GLU A 367 8.64 -20.04 -5.67
CA GLU A 367 9.81 -20.32 -6.49
C GLU A 367 9.65 -19.77 -7.92
N SER A 368 10.75 -19.35 -8.49
CA SER A 368 10.86 -19.00 -9.90
C SER A 368 10.56 -20.20 -10.80
N ARG A 369 9.80 -19.96 -11.88
CA ARG A 369 9.59 -20.97 -12.93
C ARG A 369 10.73 -21.06 -13.93
N HIS A 370 11.69 -20.11 -13.89
CA HIS A 370 12.80 -20.00 -14.84
C HIS A 370 14.14 -20.32 -14.23
N CYS A 371 14.30 -20.09 -12.92
CA CYS A 371 15.56 -20.24 -12.21
C CYS A 371 15.33 -21.10 -10.96
N SER A 372 15.66 -22.37 -11.03
CA SER A 372 15.49 -23.30 -9.91
C SER A 372 16.26 -22.85 -8.68
N GLY A 373 15.64 -22.97 -7.50
CA GLY A 373 16.22 -22.55 -6.23
C GLY A 373 16.16 -21.04 -5.97
N LEU A 374 15.58 -20.23 -6.89
CA LEU A 374 15.34 -18.81 -6.71
C LEU A 374 13.90 -18.59 -6.23
N TYR A 375 13.73 -17.85 -5.14
CA TYR A 375 12.42 -17.53 -4.54
C TYR A 375 12.23 -16.02 -4.44
N PHE A 376 10.98 -15.59 -4.41
CA PHE A 376 10.61 -14.18 -4.28
C PHE A 376 9.57 -13.97 -3.19
N ALA A 377 9.67 -12.86 -2.44
CA ALA A 377 8.65 -12.49 -1.46
C ALA A 377 8.53 -10.97 -1.27
N GLY A 378 7.32 -10.52 -0.97
CA GLY A 378 7.02 -9.12 -0.68
C GLY A 378 6.95 -8.24 -1.93
N GLU A 379 7.21 -6.95 -1.73
CA GLU A 379 7.01 -5.87 -2.72
C GLU A 379 7.93 -5.92 -3.95
N ILE A 380 8.87 -6.87 -4.02
CA ILE A 380 9.62 -7.13 -5.26
C ILE A 380 8.74 -7.73 -6.36
N LEU A 381 7.65 -8.39 -5.98
CA LEU A 381 6.62 -8.93 -6.87
C LEU A 381 5.69 -7.82 -7.38
N ASP A 382 5.10 -7.98 -8.57
CA ASP A 382 4.03 -7.07 -9.06
C ASP A 382 2.74 -7.23 -8.24
N ILE A 383 2.85 -6.94 -6.95
CA ILE A 383 1.77 -7.00 -5.97
C ILE A 383 1.75 -5.70 -5.19
N ASP A 384 0.63 -4.99 -5.23
CA ASP A 384 0.38 -3.89 -4.32
C ASP A 384 -1.06 -3.88 -3.83
N GLY A 385 -1.21 -3.60 -2.56
CA GLY A 385 -2.49 -3.43 -1.87
C GLY A 385 -2.81 -1.96 -1.64
N VAL A 386 -4.08 -1.68 -1.38
CA VAL A 386 -4.49 -0.34 -0.90
C VAL A 386 -3.95 -0.09 0.51
N THR A 387 -4.11 1.14 1.02
CA THR A 387 -3.79 1.45 2.42
C THR A 387 -4.63 0.60 3.38
N GLY A 388 -4.04 0.18 4.51
CA GLY A 388 -4.76 -0.61 5.52
C GLY A 388 -4.05 -1.87 6.02
N GLY A 389 -2.74 -2.01 5.87
CA GLY A 389 -1.97 -3.19 6.30
C GLY A 389 -1.85 -4.28 5.25
N PHE A 390 -2.49 -4.12 4.10
CA PHE A 390 -2.52 -5.14 3.03
C PHE A 390 -1.15 -5.41 2.41
N ASN A 391 -0.31 -4.39 2.23
CA ASN A 391 1.05 -4.58 1.70
C ASN A 391 1.94 -5.39 2.63
N PHE A 392 1.81 -5.19 3.94
CA PHE A 392 2.49 -6.06 4.90
C PHE A 392 1.90 -7.47 4.89
N GLN A 393 0.57 -7.60 4.81
CA GLN A 393 -0.04 -8.92 4.73
C GLN A 393 0.46 -9.73 3.54
N SER A 394 0.54 -9.14 2.34
CA SER A 394 1.13 -9.85 1.20
C SER A 394 2.59 -10.20 1.41
N ALA A 395 3.36 -9.33 2.08
CA ALA A 395 4.76 -9.61 2.42
C ALA A 395 4.89 -10.78 3.41
N TRP A 396 4.08 -10.81 4.47
CA TRP A 396 4.06 -11.93 5.42
C TRP A 396 3.69 -13.25 4.74
N THR A 397 2.62 -13.23 3.95
CA THR A 397 2.08 -14.41 3.27
C THR A 397 3.07 -15.01 2.29
N THR A 398 3.60 -14.20 1.38
CA THR A 398 4.55 -14.67 0.35
C THR A 398 5.86 -15.13 0.97
N ALA A 399 6.33 -14.43 2.00
CA ALA A 399 7.54 -14.80 2.74
C ALA A 399 7.37 -16.10 3.53
N TRP A 400 6.23 -16.29 4.18
CA TRP A 400 5.93 -17.52 4.89
C TRP A 400 5.91 -18.72 3.94
N ILE A 401 5.23 -18.59 2.79
CA ILE A 401 5.16 -19.66 1.79
C ILE A 401 6.55 -19.99 1.24
N ALA A 402 7.34 -18.96 0.90
CA ALA A 402 8.71 -19.15 0.45
C ALA A 402 9.55 -19.89 1.50
N GLY A 403 9.50 -19.45 2.75
CA GLY A 403 10.23 -20.07 3.85
C GLY A 403 9.84 -21.51 4.12
N GLN A 404 8.55 -21.85 3.97
CA GLN A 404 8.07 -23.25 4.08
C GLN A 404 8.60 -24.14 2.96
N ALA A 405 8.81 -23.60 1.77
CA ALA A 405 9.16 -24.38 0.58
C ALA A 405 10.66 -24.48 0.34
N ILE A 406 11.42 -23.44 0.65
CA ILE A 406 12.80 -23.25 0.23
C ILE A 406 13.79 -24.31 0.73
N GLY A 407 13.51 -24.92 1.88
CA GLY A 407 14.33 -25.98 2.48
C GLY A 407 13.94 -27.40 2.05
N ASN A 408 12.90 -27.57 1.23
CA ASN A 408 12.50 -28.87 0.75
C ASN A 408 13.52 -29.40 -0.26
N THR A 409 14.07 -30.57 0.03
CA THR A 409 15.10 -31.24 -0.80
C THR A 409 14.51 -32.07 -1.95
N GLN A 410 13.19 -32.17 -2.04
CA GLN A 410 12.54 -32.86 -3.15
C GLN A 410 12.39 -31.91 -4.34
N SER A 411 13.25 -32.07 -5.32
CA SER A 411 12.94 -31.66 -6.70
C SER A 411 11.78 -32.52 -7.21
N PRO A 412 10.90 -31.94 -8.02
CA PRO A 412 9.78 -32.64 -8.64
C PRO A 412 10.25 -33.80 -9.53
#